data_4c282c73b042df8f2e4ea94ceead4111
#
_entry.id   4c282c73b042df8f2e4ea94ceead4111
#
_cell.length_a   1.000
_cell.length_b   1.000
_cell.length_c   1.000
_cell.angle_alpha   90.00
_cell.angle_beta   90.00
_cell.angle_gamma   90.00
#
_symmetry.space_group_name_H-M   'P 1'
#
loop_
_entity.id
_entity.type
_entity.pdbx_description
1 polymer ?
#
loop_
_entity_poly.entity_id
_entity_poly.type
_entity_poly.pdbx_seq_one_letter_code
_entity_poly.pdbx_strand_id
1 'polypeptide(L)'
;LSESSECIYVSGEESVDQVRMRARRLGLGDRKVSLAAATNVRDLITTLEKNTTIGVVVIDSIQTMFVDSLDSAPGTVAQVRTSAQELIRIAKRRGFCLLLVGHVTKEGTIAGPRVLEHMVDTVLYFEGEAGNRLRMIRSVKNRFGAVNELGVFTMEEQGLIAVTNPSAIFLSRHENPVSGSVIMATMEGTRPLLVEIQALVEDSQ
;
A
#
# COMPACT_ATOMS: atom_id res chain seq x y z
N LEU A 1 -5.47 4.16 -13.41
CA LEU A 1 -4.92 2.97 -14.04
C LEU A 1 -5.94 2.32 -14.99
N SER A 2 -7.15 2.03 -14.54
CA SER A 2 -8.19 1.38 -15.38
C SER A 2 -8.69 2.20 -16.58
N GLU A 3 -8.34 3.46 -16.67
CA GLU A 3 -8.62 4.32 -17.83
C GLU A 3 -7.61 4.16 -18.96
N SER A 4 -6.39 3.73 -18.62
CA SER A 4 -5.27 3.60 -19.56
C SER A 4 -4.84 2.16 -19.81
N SER A 5 -5.27 1.21 -18.96
CA SER A 5 -4.84 -0.19 -19.03
C SER A 5 -5.92 -1.12 -18.51
N GLU A 6 -5.96 -2.35 -19.03
CA GLU A 6 -6.79 -3.40 -18.45
C GLU A 6 -6.26 -3.77 -17.07
N CYS A 7 -7.13 -3.73 -16.06
CA CYS A 7 -6.80 -3.98 -14.68
C CYS A 7 -7.54 -5.21 -14.16
N ILE A 8 -6.83 -6.07 -13.43
CA ILE A 8 -7.40 -7.21 -12.70
C ILE A 8 -7.13 -7.02 -11.20
N TYR A 9 -8.17 -7.14 -10.40
CA TYR A 9 -8.08 -7.20 -8.94
C TYR A 9 -8.47 -8.59 -8.46
N VAL A 10 -7.53 -9.25 -7.82
CA VAL A 10 -7.70 -10.60 -7.27
C VAL A 10 -7.75 -10.48 -5.76
N SER A 11 -8.88 -10.87 -5.18
CA SER A 11 -9.05 -10.97 -3.73
C SER A 11 -8.88 -12.42 -3.28
N GLY A 12 -8.07 -12.63 -2.25
CA GLY A 12 -7.97 -13.89 -1.53
C GLY A 12 -8.76 -13.92 -0.22
N GLU A 13 -9.36 -12.79 0.16
CA GLU A 13 -10.06 -12.63 1.45
C GLU A 13 -11.55 -12.34 1.28
N GLU A 14 -11.91 -11.53 0.30
CA GLU A 14 -13.28 -11.10 0.06
C GLU A 14 -13.85 -11.74 -1.20
N SER A 15 -15.15 -11.95 -1.21
CA SER A 15 -15.88 -12.35 -2.42
C SER A 15 -15.94 -11.21 -3.42
N VAL A 16 -16.12 -11.53 -4.70
CA VAL A 16 -16.29 -10.56 -5.78
C VAL A 16 -17.42 -9.55 -5.46
N ASP A 17 -18.50 -10.02 -4.84
CA ASP A 17 -19.63 -9.14 -4.51
C ASP A 17 -19.32 -8.16 -3.38
N GLN A 18 -18.52 -8.56 -2.38
CA GLN A 18 -18.05 -7.66 -1.32
C GLN A 18 -17.15 -6.57 -1.90
N VAL A 19 -16.20 -6.93 -2.76
CA VAL A 19 -15.33 -5.96 -3.45
C VAL A 19 -16.17 -5.02 -4.30
N ARG A 20 -17.17 -5.52 -5.03
CA ARG A 20 -18.08 -4.72 -5.87
C ARG A 20 -18.92 -3.75 -5.04
N MET A 21 -19.46 -4.18 -3.89
CA MET A 21 -20.19 -3.28 -2.99
C MET A 21 -19.31 -2.15 -2.47
N ARG A 22 -18.07 -2.46 -2.07
CA ARG A 22 -17.09 -1.46 -1.64
C ARG A 22 -16.77 -0.47 -2.77
N ALA A 23 -16.54 -0.95 -3.98
CA ALA A 23 -16.26 -0.12 -5.14
C ALA A 23 -17.43 0.84 -5.44
N ARG A 24 -18.69 0.37 -5.37
CA ARG A 24 -19.88 1.22 -5.54
C ARG A 24 -19.97 2.31 -4.49
N ARG A 25 -19.70 2.00 -3.21
CA ARG A 25 -19.69 2.99 -2.12
C ARG A 25 -18.65 4.10 -2.36
N LEU A 26 -17.53 3.76 -2.97
CA LEU A 26 -16.45 4.69 -3.31
C LEU A 26 -16.67 5.41 -4.66
N GLY A 27 -17.83 5.26 -5.31
CA GLY A 27 -18.10 5.84 -6.62
C GLY A 27 -17.28 5.23 -7.77
N LEU A 28 -16.78 4.01 -7.60
CA LEU A 28 -15.93 3.32 -8.57
C LEU A 28 -16.67 2.21 -9.34
N GLY A 29 -18.00 2.14 -9.23
CA GLY A 29 -18.80 1.05 -9.79
C GLY A 29 -18.70 0.91 -11.32
N ASP A 30 -18.46 2.00 -12.03
CA ASP A 30 -18.38 2.03 -13.50
C ASP A 30 -16.95 1.88 -14.04
N ARG A 31 -15.97 1.68 -13.16
CA ARG A 31 -14.56 1.51 -13.56
C ARG A 31 -14.35 0.11 -14.17
N LYS A 32 -13.60 0.07 -15.27
CA LYS A 32 -13.28 -1.16 -15.99
C LYS A 32 -12.16 -1.92 -15.27
N VAL A 33 -12.52 -2.63 -14.19
CA VAL A 33 -11.62 -3.50 -13.44
C VAL A 33 -12.26 -4.89 -13.38
N SER A 34 -11.55 -5.89 -13.87
CA SER A 34 -11.95 -7.29 -13.73
C SER A 34 -11.71 -7.75 -12.29
N LEU A 35 -12.72 -8.36 -11.68
CA LEU A 35 -12.65 -8.86 -10.30
C LEU A 35 -12.59 -10.38 -10.30
N ALA A 36 -11.68 -10.95 -9.49
CA ALA A 36 -11.59 -12.38 -9.25
C ALA A 36 -11.46 -12.67 -7.75
N ALA A 37 -12.05 -13.75 -7.28
CA ALA A 37 -11.79 -14.33 -5.97
C ALA A 37 -11.03 -15.64 -6.18
N ALA A 38 -9.74 -15.65 -5.84
CA ALA A 38 -8.86 -16.80 -6.06
C ALA A 38 -7.64 -16.74 -5.14
N THR A 39 -7.16 -17.92 -4.73
CA THR A 39 -6.00 -18.08 -3.84
C THR A 39 -4.92 -19.01 -4.42
N ASN A 40 -5.28 -19.85 -5.40
CA ASN A 40 -4.34 -20.76 -6.04
C ASN A 40 -3.52 -20.01 -7.11
N VAL A 41 -2.21 -19.93 -6.92
CA VAL A 41 -1.30 -19.19 -7.82
C VAL A 41 -1.19 -19.83 -9.19
N ARG A 42 -1.27 -21.16 -9.29
CA ARG A 42 -1.20 -21.88 -10.58
C ARG A 42 -2.38 -21.51 -11.48
N ASP A 43 -3.60 -21.49 -10.91
CA ASP A 43 -4.81 -21.14 -11.65
C ASP A 43 -4.79 -19.69 -12.09
N LEU A 44 -4.29 -18.79 -11.21
CA LEU A 44 -4.09 -17.40 -11.54
C LEU A 44 -3.11 -17.23 -12.71
N ILE A 45 -1.95 -17.87 -12.66
CA ILE A 45 -0.95 -17.81 -13.73
C ILE A 45 -1.56 -18.30 -15.04
N THR A 46 -2.26 -19.43 -15.03
CA THR A 46 -2.92 -19.99 -16.22
C THR A 46 -3.91 -19.00 -16.83
N THR A 47 -4.64 -18.27 -16.00
CA THR A 47 -5.60 -17.24 -16.44
C THR A 47 -4.87 -16.01 -16.99
N LEU A 48 -3.83 -15.54 -16.30
CA LEU A 48 -3.03 -14.40 -16.71
C LEU A 48 -2.26 -14.65 -18.02
N GLU A 49 -1.83 -15.89 -18.27
CA GLU A 49 -1.17 -16.27 -19.52
C GLU A 49 -2.08 -16.17 -20.75
N LYS A 50 -3.36 -16.43 -20.59
CA LYS A 50 -4.34 -16.38 -21.70
C LYS A 50 -4.72 -14.97 -22.08
N ASN A 51 -4.57 -14.00 -21.19
CA ASN A 51 -4.93 -12.62 -21.45
C ASN A 51 -3.68 -11.79 -21.79
N THR A 52 -3.62 -11.23 -22.98
CA THR A 52 -2.44 -10.50 -23.51
C THR A 52 -2.51 -8.99 -23.32
N THR A 53 -3.66 -8.45 -22.89
CA THR A 53 -3.93 -7.01 -22.81
C THR A 53 -3.83 -6.44 -21.40
N ILE A 54 -3.56 -7.30 -20.41
CA ILE A 54 -3.43 -6.90 -19.00
C ILE A 54 -2.26 -5.94 -18.84
N GLY A 55 -2.54 -4.76 -18.27
CA GLY A 55 -1.52 -3.79 -17.87
C GLY A 55 -1.23 -3.78 -16.38
N VAL A 56 -2.22 -4.13 -15.54
CA VAL A 56 -2.08 -4.11 -14.07
C VAL A 56 -2.79 -5.29 -13.43
N VAL A 57 -2.12 -5.95 -12.49
CA VAL A 57 -2.69 -7.00 -11.64
C VAL A 57 -2.48 -6.62 -10.17
N VAL A 58 -3.55 -6.63 -9.40
CA VAL A 58 -3.52 -6.43 -7.93
C VAL A 58 -3.84 -7.75 -7.25
N ILE A 59 -3.02 -8.16 -6.29
CA ILE A 59 -3.24 -9.34 -5.43
C ILE A 59 -3.49 -8.86 -4.00
N ASP A 60 -4.68 -9.09 -3.45
CA ASP A 60 -5.11 -8.66 -2.11
C ASP A 60 -5.72 -9.84 -1.33
N SER A 61 -4.92 -10.47 -0.47
CA SER A 61 -3.55 -10.22 -0.07
C SER A 61 -2.61 -11.35 -0.52
N ILE A 62 -1.32 -11.07 -0.57
CA ILE A 62 -0.31 -12.09 -0.89
C ILE A 62 -0.27 -13.21 0.16
N GLN A 63 -0.68 -12.93 1.42
CA GLN A 63 -0.70 -13.90 2.50
C GLN A 63 -1.71 -15.03 2.30
N THR A 64 -2.77 -14.77 1.55
CA THR A 64 -3.80 -15.77 1.26
C THR A 64 -3.47 -16.67 0.07
N MET A 65 -2.45 -16.28 -0.71
CA MET A 65 -2.01 -17.03 -1.88
C MET A 65 -1.23 -18.28 -1.49
N PHE A 66 -1.40 -19.34 -2.29
CA PHE A 66 -0.66 -20.59 -2.10
C PHE A 66 -0.28 -21.26 -3.42
N VAL A 67 0.76 -22.07 -3.37
CA VAL A 67 1.20 -22.99 -4.43
C VAL A 67 1.07 -24.43 -3.94
N ASP A 68 0.44 -25.29 -4.74
CA ASP A 68 0.16 -26.68 -4.39
C ASP A 68 1.41 -27.54 -4.16
N SER A 69 2.54 -27.12 -4.72
CA SER A 69 3.82 -27.85 -4.60
C SER A 69 4.49 -27.74 -3.25
N LEU A 70 3.97 -26.88 -2.34
CA LEU A 70 4.49 -26.72 -0.99
C LEU A 70 3.53 -27.30 0.03
N ASP A 71 4.03 -28.22 0.84
CA ASP A 71 3.29 -28.81 1.97
C ASP A 71 3.38 -27.87 3.20
N SER A 72 2.83 -26.68 3.06
CA SER A 72 2.75 -25.68 4.13
C SER A 72 1.48 -24.83 3.98
N ALA A 73 0.94 -24.38 5.10
CA ALA A 73 -0.30 -23.58 5.11
C ALA A 73 -0.10 -22.20 4.43
N PRO A 74 -1.15 -21.64 3.80
CA PRO A 74 -1.15 -20.25 3.35
C PRO A 74 -0.74 -19.29 4.48
N GLY A 75 -0.09 -18.18 4.16
CA GLY A 75 0.39 -17.20 5.12
C GLY A 75 1.75 -17.53 5.75
N THR A 76 2.28 -18.74 5.60
CA THR A 76 3.64 -19.07 6.01
C THR A 76 4.66 -18.34 5.13
N VAL A 77 5.85 -18.05 5.69
CA VAL A 77 6.94 -17.39 4.94
C VAL A 77 7.28 -18.12 3.64
N ALA A 78 7.28 -19.47 3.67
CA ALA A 78 7.55 -20.29 2.51
C ALA A 78 6.50 -20.09 1.40
N GLN A 79 5.22 -20.15 1.75
CA GLN A 79 4.11 -19.94 0.81
C GLN A 79 4.12 -18.53 0.23
N VAL A 80 4.21 -17.50 1.09
CA VAL A 80 4.23 -16.10 0.66
C VAL A 80 5.40 -15.84 -0.30
N ARG A 81 6.60 -16.33 0.03
CA ARG A 81 7.78 -16.18 -0.81
C ARG A 81 7.61 -16.84 -2.17
N THR A 82 7.17 -18.11 -2.18
CA THR A 82 7.04 -18.88 -3.43
C THR A 82 5.91 -18.32 -4.29
N SER A 83 4.76 -18.00 -3.69
CA SER A 83 3.64 -17.36 -4.39
C SER A 83 4.05 -16.05 -5.04
N ALA A 84 4.74 -15.18 -4.31
CA ALA A 84 5.25 -13.92 -4.85
C ALA A 84 6.27 -14.15 -5.97
N GLN A 85 7.18 -15.12 -5.82
CA GLN A 85 8.19 -15.44 -6.83
C GLN A 85 7.54 -15.85 -8.16
N GLU A 86 6.54 -16.72 -8.13
CA GLU A 86 5.83 -17.17 -9.32
C GLU A 86 5.05 -16.02 -9.98
N LEU A 87 4.35 -15.21 -9.19
CA LEU A 87 3.61 -14.04 -9.68
C LEU A 87 4.53 -12.96 -10.27
N ILE A 88 5.67 -12.67 -9.64
CA ILE A 88 6.68 -11.74 -10.16
C ILE A 88 7.27 -12.27 -11.48
N ARG A 89 7.53 -13.58 -11.56
CA ARG A 89 8.06 -14.20 -12.77
C ARG A 89 7.11 -14.03 -13.96
N ILE A 90 5.81 -14.27 -13.77
CA ILE A 90 4.84 -14.08 -14.85
C ILE A 90 4.68 -12.60 -15.20
N ALA A 91 4.65 -11.69 -14.23
CA ALA A 91 4.56 -10.26 -14.46
C ALA A 91 5.72 -9.75 -15.33
N LYS A 92 6.95 -10.14 -15.00
CA LYS A 92 8.15 -9.78 -15.79
C LYS A 92 8.12 -10.37 -17.20
N ARG A 93 7.68 -11.63 -17.34
CA ARG A 93 7.60 -12.29 -18.66
C ARG A 93 6.54 -11.66 -19.55
N ARG A 94 5.42 -11.23 -18.97
CA ARG A 94 4.27 -10.68 -19.72
C ARG A 94 4.29 -9.16 -19.81
N GLY A 95 5.08 -8.48 -19.00
CA GLY A 95 5.25 -7.03 -19.05
C GLY A 95 4.13 -6.23 -18.38
N PHE A 96 3.36 -6.82 -17.44
CA PHE A 96 2.36 -6.07 -16.68
C PHE A 96 2.88 -5.63 -15.30
N CYS A 97 2.29 -4.57 -14.76
CA CYS A 97 2.57 -4.11 -13.41
C CYS A 97 1.86 -5.01 -12.38
N LEU A 98 2.60 -5.55 -11.41
CA LEU A 98 2.08 -6.38 -10.33
C LEU A 98 2.11 -5.60 -9.01
N LEU A 99 0.95 -5.41 -8.40
CA LEU A 99 0.78 -4.83 -7.07
C LEU A 99 0.45 -5.95 -6.08
N LEU A 100 1.37 -6.21 -5.15
CA LEU A 100 1.17 -7.16 -4.06
C LEU A 100 0.76 -6.39 -2.80
N VAL A 101 -0.46 -6.59 -2.33
CA VAL A 101 -0.92 -6.05 -1.06
C VAL A 101 -0.54 -7.04 0.03
N GLY A 102 0.11 -6.53 1.07
CA GLY A 102 0.52 -7.31 2.23
C GLY A 102 0.11 -6.66 3.53
N HIS A 103 -0.26 -7.47 4.51
CA HIS A 103 -0.60 -7.00 5.86
C HIS A 103 0.60 -7.08 6.80
N VAL A 104 0.76 -6.05 7.62
CA VAL A 104 1.71 -6.01 8.72
C VAL A 104 1.01 -6.43 10.02
N THR A 105 1.63 -7.27 10.85
CA THR A 105 1.11 -7.57 12.18
C THR A 105 1.32 -6.38 13.13
N LYS A 106 0.52 -6.30 14.21
CA LYS A 106 0.61 -5.23 15.22
C LYS A 106 1.99 -5.10 15.87
N GLU A 107 2.80 -6.14 15.81
CA GLU A 107 4.15 -6.21 16.39
C GLU A 107 5.24 -5.79 15.39
N GLY A 108 4.87 -5.33 14.19
CA GLY A 108 5.82 -4.94 13.14
C GLY A 108 6.68 -6.09 12.62
N THR A 109 6.47 -7.30 13.15
CA THR A 109 7.14 -8.52 12.73
C THR A 109 6.25 -9.28 11.77
N ILE A 110 6.54 -9.16 10.51
CA ILE A 110 5.77 -9.86 9.50
C ILE A 110 6.49 -11.14 9.12
N ALA A 111 5.78 -12.25 9.27
CA ALA A 111 6.05 -13.39 8.43
C ALA A 111 5.65 -13.01 7.00
N GLY A 112 6.55 -12.43 6.22
CA GLY A 112 6.27 -12.20 4.82
C GLY A 112 6.77 -10.90 4.19
N PRO A 113 6.38 -9.68 4.58
CA PRO A 113 6.74 -8.47 3.85
C PRO A 113 8.24 -8.19 3.76
N ARG A 114 9.02 -8.37 4.80
CA ARG A 114 10.49 -8.21 4.71
C ARG A 114 11.12 -9.14 3.67
N VAL A 115 10.58 -10.36 3.53
CA VAL A 115 11.03 -11.29 2.49
C VAL A 115 10.70 -10.76 1.10
N LEU A 116 9.54 -10.12 0.94
CA LEU A 116 9.09 -9.56 -0.34
C LEU A 116 9.85 -8.29 -0.73
N GLU A 117 10.32 -7.48 0.24
CA GLU A 117 11.06 -6.25 -0.03
C GLU A 117 12.28 -6.47 -0.93
N HIS A 118 12.96 -7.61 -0.79
CA HIS A 118 14.10 -7.93 -1.64
C HIS A 118 13.70 -8.38 -3.05
N MET A 119 12.48 -8.88 -3.21
CA MET A 119 12.00 -9.49 -4.47
C MET A 119 11.33 -8.47 -5.40
N VAL A 120 10.75 -7.40 -4.84
CA VAL A 120 10.02 -6.37 -5.60
C VAL A 120 10.89 -5.16 -5.93
N ASP A 121 10.46 -4.38 -6.92
CA ASP A 121 11.20 -3.21 -7.39
C ASP A 121 10.89 -1.95 -6.57
N THR A 122 9.69 -1.86 -6.02
CA THR A 122 9.21 -0.75 -5.18
C THR A 122 8.50 -1.29 -3.96
N VAL A 123 8.71 -0.66 -2.81
CA VAL A 123 8.01 -0.94 -1.54
C VAL A 123 7.42 0.34 -1.00
N LEU A 124 6.12 0.31 -0.77
CA LEU A 124 5.35 1.39 -0.17
C LEU A 124 4.78 0.93 1.17
N TYR A 125 5.09 1.65 2.23
CA TYR A 125 4.43 1.47 3.52
C TYR A 125 3.21 2.39 3.60
N PHE A 126 2.10 1.80 4.04
CA PHE A 126 0.87 2.50 4.32
C PHE A 126 0.73 2.63 5.83
N GLU A 127 0.87 3.85 6.34
CA GLU A 127 0.92 4.17 7.76
C GLU A 127 -0.34 4.95 8.17
N GLY A 128 -0.82 4.69 9.40
CA GLY A 128 -1.92 5.45 9.99
C GLY A 128 -2.22 4.97 11.39
N GLU A 129 -2.53 5.90 12.27
CA GLU A 129 -2.90 5.62 13.66
C GLU A 129 -4.40 5.33 13.79
N ALA A 130 -4.74 4.45 14.72
CA ALA A 130 -6.13 4.19 15.06
C ALA A 130 -6.80 5.47 15.61
N GLY A 131 -7.97 5.83 15.06
CA GLY A 131 -8.68 7.05 15.44
C GLY A 131 -8.24 8.33 14.72
N ASN A 132 -7.09 8.33 14.05
CA ASN A 132 -6.67 9.43 13.20
C ASN A 132 -7.19 9.24 11.76
N ARG A 133 -7.65 10.32 11.14
CA ARG A 133 -8.10 10.30 9.73
C ARG A 133 -6.93 10.36 8.75
N LEU A 134 -5.75 10.78 9.20
CA LEU A 134 -4.58 10.88 8.35
C LEU A 134 -4.04 9.49 8.00
N ARG A 135 -3.63 9.36 6.75
CA ARG A 135 -2.92 8.19 6.23
C ARG A 135 -1.70 8.67 5.45
N MET A 136 -0.61 7.99 5.63
CA MET A 136 0.64 8.28 4.95
C MET A 136 1.07 7.10 4.10
N ILE A 137 1.58 7.37 2.91
CA ILE A 137 2.23 6.37 2.06
C ILE A 137 3.69 6.78 1.94
N ARG A 138 4.58 5.94 2.44
CA ARG A 138 6.02 6.17 2.42
C ARG A 138 6.71 5.19 1.48
N SER A 139 7.54 5.72 0.57
CA SER A 139 8.39 4.90 -0.28
C SER A 139 9.67 4.53 0.48
N VAL A 140 9.84 3.26 0.83
CA VAL A 140 11.03 2.76 1.55
C VAL A 140 12.03 2.07 0.61
N LYS A 141 11.57 1.65 -0.56
CA LYS A 141 12.40 1.13 -1.64
C LYS A 141 11.83 1.57 -2.98
N ASN A 142 12.68 2.05 -3.87
CA ASN A 142 12.28 2.40 -5.23
C ASN A 142 13.48 2.27 -6.17
N ARG A 143 13.41 1.30 -7.09
CA ARG A 143 14.45 1.12 -8.12
C ARG A 143 14.36 2.13 -9.26
N PHE A 144 13.24 2.85 -9.36
CA PHE A 144 12.95 3.75 -10.48
C PHE A 144 13.06 5.23 -10.10
N GLY A 145 13.37 5.56 -8.84
CA GLY A 145 13.44 6.94 -8.37
C GLY A 145 13.86 7.07 -6.92
N ALA A 146 13.57 8.23 -6.34
CA ALA A 146 13.90 8.54 -4.96
C ALA A 146 13.16 7.63 -3.97
N VAL A 147 13.80 7.40 -2.83
CA VAL A 147 13.22 6.78 -1.64
C VAL A 147 12.85 7.86 -0.61
N ASN A 148 12.12 7.49 0.42
CA ASN A 148 11.60 8.37 1.48
C ASN A 148 10.62 9.44 0.99
N GLU A 149 10.07 9.28 -0.22
CA GLU A 149 8.96 10.10 -0.67
C GLU A 149 7.72 9.82 0.16
N LEU A 150 7.00 10.89 0.54
CA LEU A 150 5.85 10.84 1.43
C LEU A 150 4.60 11.38 0.72
N GLY A 151 3.57 10.54 0.61
CA GLY A 151 2.21 10.94 0.26
C GLY A 151 1.35 11.05 1.51
N VAL A 152 0.65 12.17 1.69
CA VAL A 152 -0.28 12.38 2.82
C VAL A 152 -1.71 12.43 2.31
N PHE A 153 -2.58 11.67 2.96
CA PHE A 153 -3.99 11.54 2.61
C PHE A 153 -4.86 11.68 3.86
N THR A 154 -6.10 12.08 3.68
CA THR A 154 -7.14 11.99 4.69
C THR A 154 -8.16 10.90 4.31
N MET A 155 -8.61 10.15 5.30
CA MET A 155 -9.66 9.14 5.12
C MET A 155 -11.02 9.81 5.28
N GLU A 156 -11.83 9.78 4.22
CA GLU A 156 -13.18 10.32 4.18
C GLU A 156 -14.18 9.25 3.74
N GLU A 157 -15.47 9.59 3.75
CA GLU A 157 -16.52 8.65 3.30
C GLU A 157 -16.31 8.19 1.84
N GLN A 158 -15.76 9.08 1.00
CA GLN A 158 -15.44 8.81 -0.39
C GLN A 158 -14.09 8.09 -0.59
N GLY A 159 -13.39 7.72 0.50
CA GLY A 159 -12.10 7.06 0.48
C GLY A 159 -10.94 7.98 0.83
N LEU A 160 -9.77 7.72 0.26
CA LEU A 160 -8.55 8.48 0.50
C LEU A 160 -8.50 9.73 -0.39
N ILE A 161 -8.44 10.90 0.24
CA ILE A 161 -8.29 12.19 -0.42
C ILE A 161 -6.86 12.70 -0.21
N ALA A 162 -6.18 13.06 -1.27
CA ALA A 162 -4.82 13.61 -1.18
C ALA A 162 -4.81 14.97 -0.48
N VAL A 163 -3.90 15.13 0.48
CA VAL A 163 -3.68 16.40 1.18
C VAL A 163 -2.70 17.24 0.36
N THR A 164 -3.17 18.36 -0.16
CA THR A 164 -2.37 19.26 -0.99
C THR A 164 -1.32 20.06 -0.20
N ASN A 165 -1.63 20.41 1.05
CA ASN A 165 -0.73 21.12 1.96
C ASN A 165 -0.57 20.36 3.28
N PRO A 166 0.34 19.35 3.36
CA PRO A 166 0.58 18.61 4.58
C PRO A 166 1.12 19.47 5.73
N SER A 167 1.89 20.52 5.43
CA SER A 167 2.43 21.42 6.47
C SER A 167 1.31 22.04 7.32
N ALA A 168 0.14 22.33 6.73
CA ALA A 168 -0.99 22.87 7.48
C ALA A 168 -1.56 21.91 8.54
N ILE A 169 -1.25 20.62 8.44
CA ILE A 169 -1.69 19.58 9.37
C ILE A 169 -0.74 19.50 10.57
N PHE A 170 0.56 19.72 10.32
CA PHE A 170 1.63 19.59 11.33
C PHE A 170 1.90 20.90 12.09
N LEU A 171 1.15 21.96 11.78
CA LEU A 171 1.27 23.25 12.44
C LEU A 171 0.03 23.47 13.33
N SER A 172 0.25 23.72 14.62
CA SER A 172 -0.81 24.18 15.52
C SER A 172 -1.20 25.61 15.12
N ARG A 173 -2.49 25.90 15.09
CA ARG A 173 -2.98 27.24 14.84
C ARG A 173 -2.97 28.03 16.16
N HIS A 174 -1.85 28.64 16.48
CA HIS A 174 -1.79 29.62 17.58
C HIS A 174 -1.96 31.02 17.00
N GLU A 175 -2.92 31.78 17.53
CA GLU A 175 -3.11 33.18 17.14
C GLU A 175 -1.95 34.08 17.61
N ASN A 176 -1.27 33.68 18.69
CA ASN A 176 -0.10 34.37 19.24
C ASN A 176 1.09 33.40 19.40
N PRO A 177 2.32 33.93 19.35
CA PRO A 177 3.51 33.13 19.65
C PRO A 177 3.41 32.49 21.04
N VAL A 178 3.66 31.17 21.11
CA VAL A 178 3.65 30.40 22.36
C VAL A 178 5.10 30.08 22.74
N SER A 179 5.45 30.36 24.00
CA SER A 179 6.79 30.00 24.51
C SER A 179 6.99 28.50 24.47
N GLY A 180 8.16 28.04 24.06
CA GLY A 180 8.47 26.63 23.91
C GLY A 180 7.99 25.98 22.61
N SER A 181 7.45 26.77 21.66
CA SER A 181 7.06 26.27 20.33
C SER A 181 7.85 27.01 19.25
N VAL A 182 8.36 26.26 18.26
CA VAL A 182 9.08 26.79 17.09
C VAL A 182 8.72 26.02 15.84
N ILE A 183 8.54 26.73 14.72
CA ILE A 183 8.32 26.11 13.42
C ILE A 183 9.67 25.89 12.76
N MET A 184 9.92 24.65 12.34
CA MET A 184 11.13 24.25 11.63
C MET A 184 10.78 23.71 10.24
N ALA A 185 11.59 24.06 9.24
CA ALA A 185 11.54 23.42 7.93
C ALA A 185 12.36 22.14 7.95
N THR A 186 11.79 21.05 7.45
CA THR A 186 12.45 19.76 7.28
C THR A 186 12.21 19.22 5.87
N MET A 187 12.96 18.19 5.49
CA MET A 187 12.82 17.51 4.21
C MET A 187 12.43 16.05 4.45
N GLU A 188 11.36 15.60 3.79
CA GLU A 188 10.99 14.19 3.68
C GLU A 188 11.08 13.78 2.21
N GLY A 189 12.11 12.98 1.88
CA GLY A 189 12.47 12.74 0.48
C GLY A 189 12.82 14.02 -0.24
N THR A 190 12.10 14.35 -1.30
CA THR A 190 12.24 15.62 -2.05
C THR A 190 11.24 16.68 -1.60
N ARG A 191 10.36 16.37 -0.63
CA ARG A 191 9.27 17.24 -0.20
C ARG A 191 9.66 18.10 1.01
N PRO A 192 9.65 19.45 0.93
CA PRO A 192 9.78 20.30 2.08
C PRO A 192 8.49 20.26 2.92
N LEU A 193 8.65 20.16 4.24
CA LEU A 193 7.59 20.18 5.22
C LEU A 193 7.91 21.19 6.32
N LEU A 194 6.89 21.88 6.82
CA LEU A 194 6.97 22.64 8.05
C LEU A 194 6.42 21.79 9.19
N VAL A 195 7.17 21.69 10.26
CA VAL A 195 6.78 20.98 11.48
C VAL A 195 6.92 21.89 12.66
N GLU A 196 6.00 21.76 13.62
CA GLU A 196 6.08 22.45 14.89
C GLU A 196 6.82 21.57 15.90
N ILE A 197 7.86 22.11 16.50
CA ILE A 197 8.60 21.49 17.59
C ILE A 197 8.18 22.17 18.87
N GLN A 198 7.75 21.39 19.85
CA GLN A 198 7.38 21.85 21.17
C GLN A 198 8.35 21.31 22.20
N ALA A 199 8.85 22.18 23.07
CA ALA A 199 9.71 21.84 24.19
C ALA A 199 9.07 22.32 25.51
N LEU A 200 8.89 21.40 26.44
CA LEU A 200 8.49 21.70 27.81
C LEU A 200 9.73 21.68 28.68
N VAL A 201 9.99 22.77 29.35
CA VAL A 201 11.11 22.90 30.29
C VAL A 201 10.55 23.22 31.66
N GLU A 202 10.95 22.45 32.67
CA GLU A 202 10.58 22.65 34.07
C GLU A 202 11.87 22.74 34.90
N ASP A 203 11.84 23.62 35.91
CA ASP A 203 12.94 23.73 36.85
C ASP A 203 13.07 22.44 37.66
N SER A 204 14.23 21.80 37.60
CA SER A 204 14.56 20.65 38.45
C SER A 204 14.84 21.15 39.87
N GLN A 205 14.05 20.69 40.84
CA GLN A 205 14.32 20.89 42.28
C GLN A 205 15.43 19.94 42.73
#